data_7ba803227aab2a3ff9de9b3c78c3439a
#
_entry.id   7ba803227aab2a3ff9de9b3c78c3439a
#
_cell.length_a   1.000
_cell.length_b   1.000
_cell.length_c   1.000
_cell.angle_alpha   90.00
_cell.angle_beta   90.00
_cell.angle_gamma   90.00
#
_symmetry.space_group_name_H-M   'P 1'
#
loop_
_entity.id
_entity.type
_entity.pdbx_description
1 polymer ?
#
loop_
_entity_poly.entity_id
_entity_poly.type
_entity_poly.pdbx_seq_one_letter_code
_entity_poly.pdbx_strand_id
1 'polypeptide(L)'
;MRGGGGPCAAIMGDMLNYSAMEQKLQQILHSRCRPVAIAFAAAPPEGVAKFEGSEPSSCSYWRLAAEGRTFYTVAGDHQNCPIGGYTHNLLQPETMPQLNQALTLMSGIGYIRMEEIPGVFQLKQSPQAVVYAPLGETPVAPSVVLALGTPGRVMMLAEAATRAGAMSSLPLLGRPTCMALPATLANGAVTSTGCIGNRVYTGLGEDELYVTLRGSDLERIAAEIDTILSANQALTAYHEERREALRR
;
A
#
# COMPACT_ATOMS: atom_id res chain seq x y z
N MET A 1 35.56 17.70 42.84
CA MET A 1 35.10 16.38 43.32
C MET A 1 33.99 15.93 42.41
N ARG A 2 34.23 14.78 41.73
CA ARG A 2 33.26 13.81 41.18
C ARG A 2 32.00 14.38 40.52
N GLY A 3 31.78 14.47 39.22
CA GLY A 3 31.88 13.39 38.23
C GLY A 3 30.69 12.47 38.36
N GLY A 4 29.61 12.74 37.67
CA GLY A 4 28.43 11.91 37.54
C GLY A 4 27.82 12.07 36.16
N GLY A 5 28.50 11.53 35.13
CA GLY A 5 27.91 11.30 33.84
C GLY A 5 26.98 10.11 33.96
N GLY A 6 25.68 10.35 34.02
CA GLY A 6 24.66 9.30 33.82
C GLY A 6 24.64 8.90 32.36
N PRO A 7 24.58 7.59 32.02
CA PRO A 7 24.48 7.16 30.64
C PRO A 7 23.14 7.64 30.08
N CYS A 8 23.20 8.29 28.93
CA CYS A 8 22.06 8.49 28.05
C CYS A 8 21.54 7.09 27.69
N ALA A 9 20.54 6.60 28.42
CA ALA A 9 19.76 5.45 28.02
C ALA A 9 19.04 5.88 26.74
N ALA A 10 19.58 5.43 25.61
CA ALA A 10 18.88 5.49 24.35
C ALA A 10 17.54 4.80 24.57
N ILE A 11 16.47 5.53 24.40
CA ILE A 11 15.12 5.00 24.31
C ILE A 11 15.13 4.17 23.01
N MET A 12 15.48 2.90 23.13
CA MET A 12 15.09 1.88 22.15
C MET A 12 13.58 1.72 22.33
N GLY A 13 12.82 2.61 21.67
CA GLY A 13 11.41 2.36 21.46
C GLY A 13 11.28 0.99 20.82
N ASP A 14 10.33 0.16 21.30
CA ASP A 14 10.00 -1.13 20.72
C ASP A 14 9.88 -0.96 19.21
N MET A 15 10.89 -1.40 18.47
CA MET A 15 10.81 -1.44 17.02
C MET A 15 9.71 -2.45 16.69
N LEU A 16 8.62 -1.98 16.12
CA LEU A 16 7.52 -2.82 15.66
C LEU A 16 8.09 -3.99 14.87
N ASN A 17 7.64 -5.21 15.21
CA ASN A 17 8.11 -6.41 14.52
C ASN A 17 7.43 -6.55 13.15
N TYR A 18 7.90 -5.77 12.18
CA TYR A 18 7.36 -5.78 10.82
C TYR A 18 7.47 -7.16 10.14
N SER A 19 8.46 -7.97 10.49
CA SER A 19 8.58 -9.34 9.98
C SER A 19 7.41 -10.22 10.43
N ALA A 20 7.03 -10.16 11.70
CA ALA A 20 5.86 -10.87 12.20
C ALA A 20 4.55 -10.37 11.58
N MET A 21 4.45 -9.05 11.35
CA MET A 21 3.28 -8.46 10.69
C MET A 21 3.19 -8.86 9.21
N GLU A 22 4.31 -8.92 8.49
CA GLU A 22 4.38 -9.46 7.13
C GLU A 22 3.85 -10.88 7.07
N GLN A 23 4.33 -11.76 7.97
CA GLN A 23 3.87 -13.15 8.04
C GLN A 23 2.36 -13.27 8.28
N LYS A 24 1.80 -12.48 9.18
CA LYS A 24 0.35 -12.45 9.43
C LYS A 24 -0.45 -11.96 8.23
N LEU A 25 0.01 -10.91 7.54
CA LEU A 25 -0.63 -10.45 6.31
C LEU A 25 -0.55 -11.50 5.20
N GLN A 26 0.59 -12.15 5.03
CA GLN A 26 0.71 -13.24 4.05
C GLN A 26 -0.19 -14.43 4.40
N GLN A 27 -0.34 -14.76 5.67
CA GLN A 27 -1.22 -15.83 6.13
C GLN A 27 -2.69 -15.54 5.82
N ILE A 28 -3.20 -14.34 6.13
CA ILE A 28 -4.62 -14.03 5.89
C ILE A 28 -4.93 -13.83 4.40
N LEU A 29 -4.02 -13.22 3.65
CA LEU A 29 -4.22 -12.92 2.24
C LEU A 29 -3.91 -14.08 1.30
N HIS A 30 -3.13 -15.08 1.75
CA HIS A 30 -2.55 -16.12 0.90
C HIS A 30 -1.90 -15.53 -0.36
N SER A 31 -1.26 -14.37 -0.19
CA SER A 31 -0.67 -13.65 -1.31
C SER A 31 0.55 -14.35 -1.88
N ARG A 32 0.67 -14.34 -3.21
CA ARG A 32 1.88 -14.79 -3.92
C ARG A 32 3.04 -13.80 -3.80
N CYS A 33 2.75 -12.56 -3.39
CA CYS A 33 3.71 -11.47 -3.26
C CYS A 33 3.86 -11.05 -1.81
N ARG A 34 5.05 -10.57 -1.48
CA ARG A 34 5.30 -9.97 -0.16
C ARG A 34 4.55 -8.65 -0.02
N PRO A 35 3.96 -8.35 1.14
CA PRO A 35 3.49 -7.01 1.48
C PRO A 35 4.62 -5.98 1.37
N VAL A 36 4.29 -4.82 0.84
CA VAL A 36 5.25 -3.74 0.57
C VAL A 36 5.05 -2.60 1.55
N ALA A 37 6.12 -2.24 2.24
CA ALA A 37 6.21 -1.00 3.01
C ALA A 37 6.54 0.16 2.08
N ILE A 38 5.75 1.24 2.16
CA ILE A 38 5.96 2.48 1.40
C ILE A 38 6.02 3.63 2.40
N ALA A 39 7.15 4.36 2.44
CA ALA A 39 7.28 5.52 3.31
C ALA A 39 7.55 6.79 2.50
N PHE A 40 6.78 7.83 2.77
CA PHE A 40 6.97 9.18 2.21
C PHE A 40 7.86 9.96 3.17
N ALA A 41 9.13 10.16 2.79
CA ALA A 41 10.16 10.70 3.65
C ALA A 41 10.49 12.17 3.32
N ALA A 42 10.77 12.96 4.36
CA ALA A 42 11.20 14.35 4.23
C ALA A 42 12.67 14.50 3.77
N ALA A 43 13.44 13.41 3.80
CA ALA A 43 14.80 13.31 3.27
C ALA A 43 15.09 11.86 2.87
N PRO A 44 16.05 11.63 1.96
CA PRO A 44 16.57 10.30 1.68
C PRO A 44 17.04 9.62 2.98
N PRO A 45 16.62 8.38 3.26
CA PRO A 45 17.00 7.68 4.49
C PRO A 45 18.47 7.26 4.44
N GLU A 46 19.16 7.39 5.56
CA GLU A 46 20.53 6.92 5.69
C GLU A 46 20.61 5.39 5.53
N GLY A 47 21.64 4.91 4.85
CA GLY A 47 21.88 3.47 4.65
C GLY A 47 20.97 2.78 3.64
N VAL A 48 20.03 3.48 3.01
CA VAL A 48 19.19 2.94 1.94
C VAL A 48 19.74 3.38 0.59
N ALA A 49 19.88 2.43 -0.35
CA ALA A 49 20.35 2.74 -1.69
C ALA A 49 19.30 3.53 -2.49
N LYS A 50 19.74 4.52 -3.25
CA LYS A 50 18.89 5.15 -4.25
C LYS A 50 18.58 4.13 -5.37
N PHE A 51 17.36 4.17 -5.90
CA PHE A 51 17.01 3.38 -7.08
C PHE A 51 17.88 3.78 -8.27
N GLU A 52 18.47 2.78 -8.90
CA GLU A 52 19.20 2.93 -10.15
C GLU A 52 18.43 2.24 -11.26
N GLY A 53 18.15 2.97 -12.33
CA GLY A 53 17.41 2.49 -13.48
C GLY A 53 16.24 3.40 -13.87
N SER A 54 15.35 2.87 -14.67
CA SER A 54 14.17 3.58 -15.18
C SER A 54 12.99 2.61 -15.20
N GLU A 55 11.89 3.00 -14.54
CA GLU A 55 10.66 2.22 -14.55
C GLU A 55 9.55 2.97 -15.31
N PRO A 56 8.69 2.25 -16.03
CA PRO A 56 7.63 2.88 -16.83
C PRO A 56 6.49 3.44 -15.98
N SER A 57 6.41 3.08 -14.69
CA SER A 57 5.31 3.44 -13.82
C SER A 57 5.75 3.47 -12.36
N SER A 58 5.18 4.38 -11.57
CA SER A 58 5.37 4.38 -10.12
C SER A 58 4.91 3.08 -9.45
N CYS A 59 3.97 2.37 -10.04
CA CYS A 59 3.51 1.07 -9.55
C CYS A 59 4.56 -0.04 -9.75
N SER A 60 5.47 0.09 -10.70
CA SER A 60 6.57 -0.88 -10.91
C SER A 60 7.49 -0.95 -9.69
N TYR A 61 7.66 0.15 -8.96
CA TYR A 61 8.44 0.17 -7.72
C TYR A 61 7.80 -0.73 -6.65
N TRP A 62 6.46 -0.84 -6.61
CA TRP A 62 5.76 -1.74 -5.69
C TRP A 62 6.10 -3.20 -6.00
N ARG A 63 6.10 -3.56 -7.29
CA ARG A 63 6.47 -4.90 -7.76
C ARG A 63 7.92 -5.23 -7.37
N LEU A 64 8.85 -4.33 -7.64
CA LEU A 64 10.27 -4.53 -7.29
C LEU A 64 10.48 -4.74 -5.77
N ALA A 65 9.74 -3.99 -4.94
CA ALA A 65 9.80 -4.18 -3.49
C ALA A 65 9.16 -5.51 -3.06
N ALA A 66 8.03 -5.90 -3.66
CA ALA A 66 7.42 -7.21 -3.41
C ALA A 66 8.31 -8.39 -3.82
N GLU A 67 9.22 -8.18 -4.79
CA GLU A 67 10.26 -9.13 -5.24
C GLU A 67 11.50 -9.16 -4.32
N GLY A 68 11.55 -8.33 -3.27
CA GLY A 68 12.62 -8.36 -2.25
C GLY A 68 13.60 -7.19 -2.33
N ARG A 69 13.38 -6.17 -3.16
CA ARG A 69 14.27 -5.02 -3.25
C ARG A 69 13.91 -3.94 -2.24
N THR A 70 14.94 -3.38 -1.58
CA THR A 70 14.83 -2.20 -0.71
C THR A 70 15.57 -1.03 -1.32
N PHE A 71 14.89 0.08 -1.57
CA PHE A 71 15.46 1.27 -2.20
C PHE A 71 14.59 2.50 -1.93
N TYR A 72 15.12 3.69 -2.24
CA TYR A 72 14.32 4.90 -2.33
C TYR A 72 14.36 5.52 -3.72
N THR A 73 13.31 6.27 -4.06
CA THR A 73 13.20 7.08 -5.27
C THR A 73 13.05 8.54 -4.90
N VAL A 74 13.34 9.43 -5.85
CA VAL A 74 13.10 10.88 -5.77
C VAL A 74 12.21 11.33 -6.94
N ALA A 75 11.77 12.57 -6.95
CA ALA A 75 10.88 13.11 -7.99
C ALA A 75 11.33 12.78 -9.43
N GLY A 76 12.64 12.88 -9.70
CA GLY A 76 13.20 12.59 -11.03
C GLY A 76 12.96 11.15 -11.51
N ASP A 77 12.85 10.20 -10.62
CA ASP A 77 12.65 8.78 -10.95
C ASP A 77 11.20 8.48 -11.37
N HIS A 78 10.26 9.44 -11.17
CA HIS A 78 8.83 9.31 -11.49
C HIS A 78 8.42 10.01 -12.81
N GLN A 79 9.37 10.55 -13.58
CA GLN A 79 9.09 11.30 -14.81
C GLN A 79 8.34 10.46 -15.87
N ASN A 80 8.56 9.14 -15.91
CA ASN A 80 7.86 8.23 -16.83
C ASN A 80 6.41 7.93 -16.42
N CYS A 81 6.00 8.33 -15.20
CA CYS A 81 4.64 8.11 -14.69
C CYS A 81 4.03 9.43 -14.24
N PRO A 82 3.58 10.29 -15.16
CA PRO A 82 3.08 11.60 -14.80
C PRO A 82 1.89 11.56 -13.84
N ILE A 83 1.02 10.55 -13.96
CA ILE A 83 -0.13 10.38 -13.05
C ILE A 83 0.34 9.99 -11.65
N GLY A 84 1.32 9.07 -11.54
CA GLY A 84 1.90 8.69 -10.24
C GLY A 84 2.68 9.85 -9.61
N GLY A 85 3.47 10.58 -10.41
CA GLY A 85 4.17 11.78 -9.94
C GLY A 85 3.22 12.85 -9.41
N TYR A 86 2.09 13.06 -10.07
CA TYR A 86 1.04 13.98 -9.63
C TYR A 86 0.36 13.50 -8.34
N THR A 87 -0.12 12.25 -8.28
CA THR A 87 -0.84 11.74 -7.10
C THR A 87 0.04 11.69 -5.85
N HIS A 88 1.34 11.44 -6.03
CA HIS A 88 2.30 11.43 -4.92
C HIS A 88 2.89 12.82 -4.64
N ASN A 89 2.39 13.89 -5.28
CA ASN A 89 2.86 15.26 -5.13
C ASN A 89 4.38 15.42 -5.33
N LEU A 90 4.97 14.57 -6.17
CA LEU A 90 6.40 14.59 -6.53
C LEU A 90 6.66 15.53 -7.71
N LEU A 91 5.69 15.66 -8.61
CA LEU A 91 5.79 16.42 -9.84
C LEU A 91 4.57 17.33 -9.96
N GLN A 92 4.80 18.57 -10.37
CA GLN A 92 3.74 19.55 -10.55
C GLN A 92 3.27 19.57 -12.00
N PRO A 93 1.96 19.78 -12.29
CA PRO A 93 1.41 19.80 -13.65
C PRO A 93 2.14 20.74 -14.59
N GLU A 94 2.58 21.92 -14.09
CA GLU A 94 3.27 22.95 -14.85
C GLU A 94 4.64 22.48 -15.36
N THR A 95 5.26 21.52 -14.67
CA THR A 95 6.58 20.98 -15.03
C THR A 95 6.49 19.66 -15.80
N MET A 96 5.26 19.21 -16.11
CA MET A 96 5.01 17.90 -16.73
C MET A 96 4.13 18.01 -17.99
N PRO A 97 4.67 18.40 -19.15
CA PRO A 97 3.91 18.38 -20.41
C PRO A 97 3.30 17.00 -20.69
N GLN A 98 3.95 15.93 -20.28
CA GLN A 98 3.50 14.55 -20.44
C GLN A 98 2.20 14.25 -19.68
N LEU A 99 1.92 14.95 -18.57
CA LEU A 99 0.66 14.79 -17.84
C LEU A 99 -0.52 15.24 -18.72
N ASN A 100 -0.41 16.41 -19.34
CA ASN A 100 -1.45 16.93 -20.24
C ASN A 100 -1.64 16.03 -21.46
N GLN A 101 -0.56 15.49 -22.03
CA GLN A 101 -0.64 14.52 -23.14
C GLN A 101 -1.37 13.25 -22.72
N ALA A 102 -1.03 12.70 -21.54
CA ALA A 102 -1.69 11.50 -21.00
C ALA A 102 -3.18 11.75 -20.73
N LEU A 103 -3.53 12.88 -20.13
CA LEU A 103 -4.93 13.24 -19.87
C LEU A 103 -5.72 13.45 -21.16
N THR A 104 -5.12 14.11 -22.16
CA THR A 104 -5.73 14.32 -23.48
C THR A 104 -5.99 12.99 -24.18
N LEU A 105 -5.01 12.07 -24.17
CA LEU A 105 -5.18 10.73 -24.74
C LEU A 105 -6.31 9.98 -24.02
N MET A 106 -6.25 9.90 -22.69
CA MET A 106 -7.21 9.12 -21.89
C MET A 106 -8.63 9.67 -22.02
N SER A 107 -8.79 11.00 -22.07
CA SER A 107 -10.08 11.64 -22.29
C SER A 107 -10.57 11.43 -23.74
N GLY A 108 -9.68 11.56 -24.73
CA GLY A 108 -10.03 11.40 -26.14
C GLY A 108 -10.51 9.99 -26.51
N ILE A 109 -10.00 8.96 -25.84
CA ILE A 109 -10.47 7.57 -26.02
C ILE A 109 -11.63 7.19 -25.08
N GLY A 110 -12.14 8.13 -24.27
CA GLY A 110 -13.26 7.88 -23.34
C GLY A 110 -12.89 7.09 -22.09
N TYR A 111 -11.59 6.94 -21.78
CA TYR A 111 -11.14 6.22 -20.58
C TYR A 111 -11.40 7.00 -19.29
N ILE A 112 -11.27 8.33 -19.33
CA ILE A 112 -11.60 9.27 -18.24
C ILE A 112 -12.47 10.39 -18.75
N ARG A 113 -13.16 11.06 -17.83
CA ARG A 113 -13.76 12.39 -18.05
C ARG A 113 -12.97 13.41 -17.26
N MET A 114 -12.79 14.62 -17.81
CA MET A 114 -11.98 15.66 -17.17
C MET A 114 -12.55 16.10 -15.81
N GLU A 115 -13.87 15.96 -15.62
CA GLU A 115 -14.59 16.25 -14.37
C GLU A 115 -14.22 15.26 -13.23
N GLU A 116 -13.60 14.11 -13.56
CA GLU A 116 -13.15 13.13 -12.55
C GLU A 116 -11.84 13.56 -11.87
N ILE A 117 -11.04 14.43 -12.52
CA ILE A 117 -9.69 14.79 -12.04
C ILE A 117 -9.70 15.45 -10.65
N PRO A 118 -10.61 16.39 -10.32
CA PRO A 118 -10.66 17.00 -8.99
C PRO A 118 -10.93 15.99 -7.85
N GLY A 119 -11.49 14.82 -8.16
CA GLY A 119 -11.72 13.74 -7.21
C GLY A 119 -10.52 12.81 -6.97
N VAL A 120 -9.40 13.02 -7.67
CA VAL A 120 -8.20 12.20 -7.51
C VAL A 120 -7.47 12.60 -6.24
N PHE A 121 -7.28 11.65 -5.33
CA PHE A 121 -6.49 11.87 -4.12
C PHE A 121 -5.03 12.16 -4.45
N GLN A 122 -4.48 13.16 -3.78
CA GLN A 122 -3.08 13.57 -3.87
C GLN A 122 -2.48 13.67 -2.47
N LEU A 123 -1.18 13.42 -2.33
CA LEU A 123 -0.47 13.71 -1.09
C LEU A 123 -0.52 15.21 -0.79
N LYS A 124 -0.78 15.55 0.47
CA LYS A 124 -0.85 16.96 0.92
C LYS A 124 0.52 17.65 0.91
N GLN A 125 1.58 16.88 1.10
CA GLN A 125 2.96 17.37 1.15
C GLN A 125 3.81 16.59 0.15
N SER A 126 4.73 17.29 -0.52
CA SER A 126 5.70 16.68 -1.43
C SER A 126 6.80 15.99 -0.60
N PRO A 127 6.98 14.67 -0.72
CA PRO A 127 8.09 14.00 -0.10
C PRO A 127 9.39 14.27 -0.86
N GLN A 128 10.52 14.31 -0.15
CA GLN A 128 11.84 14.39 -0.79
C GLN A 128 12.30 13.02 -1.31
N ALA A 129 11.81 11.95 -0.69
CA ALA A 129 12.05 10.58 -1.11
C ALA A 129 10.84 9.69 -0.85
N VAL A 130 10.69 8.65 -1.65
CA VAL A 130 9.73 7.56 -1.40
C VAL A 130 10.52 6.28 -1.22
N VAL A 131 10.41 5.66 -0.04
CA VAL A 131 11.10 4.41 0.30
C VAL A 131 10.18 3.24 -0.01
N TYR A 132 10.73 2.21 -0.63
CA TYR A 132 10.05 0.96 -0.94
C TYR A 132 10.86 -0.21 -0.40
N ALA A 133 10.20 -1.13 0.30
CA ALA A 133 10.83 -2.33 0.84
C ALA A 133 9.79 -3.45 1.01
N PRO A 134 10.19 -4.72 1.07
CA PRO A 134 9.36 -5.74 1.70
C PRO A 134 9.04 -5.31 3.13
N LEU A 135 7.82 -5.56 3.60
CA LEU A 135 7.39 -5.07 4.92
C LEU A 135 8.32 -5.52 6.05
N GLY A 136 8.71 -6.80 6.05
CA GLY A 136 9.57 -7.37 7.11
C GLY A 136 11.02 -6.88 7.07
N GLU A 137 11.43 -6.17 6.02
CA GLU A 137 12.79 -5.65 5.81
C GLU A 137 12.81 -4.12 5.73
N THR A 138 11.69 -3.46 6.06
CA THR A 138 11.64 -2.00 5.95
C THR A 138 12.62 -1.31 6.89
N PRO A 139 13.48 -0.42 6.39
CA PRO A 139 14.44 0.31 7.20
C PRO A 139 13.82 1.49 7.96
N VAL A 140 12.60 1.87 7.61
CA VAL A 140 11.88 2.99 8.20
C VAL A 140 10.41 2.63 8.43
N ALA A 141 9.76 3.32 9.35
CA ALA A 141 8.33 3.13 9.59
C ALA A 141 7.52 3.44 8.32
N PRO A 142 6.68 2.52 7.82
CA PRO A 142 5.90 2.73 6.62
C PRO A 142 4.79 3.76 6.87
N SER A 143 4.59 4.65 5.90
CA SER A 143 3.39 5.49 5.85
C SER A 143 2.17 4.66 5.43
N VAL A 144 2.38 3.77 4.44
CA VAL A 144 1.37 2.87 3.89
C VAL A 144 1.98 1.48 3.70
N VAL A 145 1.22 0.45 4.02
CA VAL A 145 1.52 -0.94 3.65
C VAL A 145 0.58 -1.35 2.52
N LEU A 146 1.14 -1.84 1.43
CA LEU A 146 0.40 -2.34 0.27
C LEU A 146 0.54 -3.85 0.19
N ALA A 147 -0.58 -4.56 0.01
CA ALA A 147 -0.59 -5.99 -0.16
C ALA A 147 -1.57 -6.41 -1.27
N LEU A 148 -1.42 -7.65 -1.74
CA LEU A 148 -2.28 -8.27 -2.74
C LEU A 148 -3.13 -9.36 -2.09
N GLY A 149 -4.35 -9.53 -2.56
CA GLY A 149 -5.22 -10.65 -2.19
C GLY A 149 -6.37 -10.82 -3.14
N THR A 150 -7.01 -11.98 -3.10
CA THR A 150 -8.29 -12.21 -3.75
C THR A 150 -9.42 -11.53 -2.94
N PRO A 151 -10.59 -11.24 -3.54
CA PRO A 151 -11.69 -10.57 -2.84
C PRO A 151 -12.08 -11.22 -1.51
N GLY A 152 -12.18 -12.57 -1.46
CA GLY A 152 -12.52 -13.28 -0.22
C GLY A 152 -11.46 -13.16 0.87
N ARG A 153 -10.18 -13.06 0.51
CA ARG A 153 -9.09 -12.84 1.46
C ARG A 153 -9.02 -11.40 1.93
N VAL A 154 -9.23 -10.46 1.03
CA VAL A 154 -9.31 -9.03 1.37
C VAL A 154 -10.50 -8.75 2.29
N MET A 155 -11.63 -9.45 2.12
CA MET A 155 -12.76 -9.39 3.06
C MET A 155 -12.32 -9.73 4.50
N MET A 156 -11.60 -10.84 4.71
CA MET A 156 -11.13 -11.22 6.05
C MET A 156 -10.19 -10.18 6.66
N LEU A 157 -9.28 -9.62 5.86
CA LEU A 157 -8.40 -8.54 6.32
C LEU A 157 -9.21 -7.27 6.66
N ALA A 158 -10.26 -6.96 5.89
CA ALA A 158 -11.17 -5.84 6.20
C ALA A 158 -11.90 -6.05 7.53
N GLU A 159 -12.33 -7.26 7.82
CA GLU A 159 -12.94 -7.61 9.12
C GLU A 159 -11.95 -7.40 10.28
N ALA A 160 -10.69 -7.84 10.11
CA ALA A 160 -9.63 -7.59 11.09
C ALA A 160 -9.37 -6.08 11.29
N ALA A 161 -9.32 -5.29 10.21
CA ALA A 161 -9.14 -3.86 10.27
C ALA A 161 -10.35 -3.13 10.92
N THR A 162 -11.56 -3.62 10.69
CA THR A 162 -12.78 -3.10 11.33
C THR A 162 -12.77 -3.37 12.83
N ARG A 163 -12.46 -4.59 13.25
CA ARG A 163 -12.35 -4.96 14.67
C ARG A 163 -11.26 -4.15 15.38
N ALA A 164 -10.16 -3.90 14.71
CA ALA A 164 -9.08 -3.04 15.21
C ALA A 164 -9.48 -1.55 15.30
N GLY A 165 -10.66 -1.15 14.84
CA GLY A 165 -11.06 0.26 14.75
C GLY A 165 -10.20 1.07 13.76
N ALA A 166 -9.53 0.39 12.82
CA ALA A 166 -8.69 1.02 11.80
C ALA A 166 -9.50 1.53 10.60
N MET A 167 -10.71 1.04 10.44
CA MET A 167 -11.61 1.44 9.36
C MET A 167 -13.07 1.21 9.75
N SER A 168 -13.98 1.95 9.11
CA SER A 168 -15.43 1.76 9.19
C SER A 168 -16.02 1.25 7.86
N SER A 169 -15.31 1.42 6.76
CA SER A 169 -15.68 0.95 5.43
C SER A 169 -14.42 0.73 4.60
N LEU A 170 -14.49 -0.17 3.61
CA LEU A 170 -13.38 -0.45 2.69
C LEU A 170 -13.74 0.08 1.29
N PRO A 171 -13.34 1.32 0.96
CA PRO A 171 -13.61 1.87 -0.37
C PRO A 171 -12.87 1.09 -1.45
N LEU A 172 -13.54 0.88 -2.58
CA LEU A 172 -12.93 0.29 -3.77
C LEU A 172 -12.61 1.40 -4.77
N LEU A 173 -11.32 1.57 -5.05
CA LEU A 173 -10.82 2.55 -6.02
C LEU A 173 -10.51 1.86 -7.36
N GLY A 174 -10.93 2.48 -8.45
CA GLY A 174 -10.60 2.02 -9.81
C GLY A 174 -9.31 2.65 -10.31
N ARG A 175 -9.38 3.91 -10.71
CA ARG A 175 -8.29 4.63 -11.37
C ARG A 175 -8.15 6.09 -10.89
N PRO A 176 -6.91 6.60 -10.85
CA PRO A 176 -5.64 5.87 -11.04
C PRO A 176 -5.29 5.03 -9.80
N THR A 177 -4.64 3.88 -9.99
CA THR A 177 -4.27 2.98 -8.87
C THR A 177 -3.36 3.66 -7.85
N CYS A 178 -2.44 4.52 -8.31
CA CYS A 178 -1.50 5.23 -7.44
C CYS A 178 -2.18 6.17 -6.43
N MET A 179 -3.43 6.62 -6.67
CA MET A 179 -4.17 7.40 -5.68
C MET A 179 -4.58 6.59 -4.43
N ALA A 180 -4.47 5.26 -4.46
CA ALA A 180 -4.75 4.42 -3.28
C ALA A 180 -3.85 4.78 -2.10
N LEU A 181 -2.59 5.17 -2.34
CA LEU A 181 -1.67 5.54 -1.27
C LEU A 181 -2.11 6.82 -0.54
N PRO A 182 -2.31 7.98 -1.21
CA PRO A 182 -2.82 9.16 -0.52
C PRO A 182 -4.24 8.99 0.02
N ALA A 183 -5.10 8.22 -0.64
CA ALA A 183 -6.44 7.92 -0.14
C ALA A 183 -6.39 7.13 1.19
N THR A 184 -5.46 6.20 1.32
CA THR A 184 -5.23 5.45 2.58
C THR A 184 -4.81 6.38 3.71
N LEU A 185 -3.93 7.33 3.44
CA LEU A 185 -3.51 8.31 4.46
C LEU A 185 -4.67 9.22 4.90
N ALA A 186 -5.57 9.55 3.97
CA ALA A 186 -6.73 10.39 4.27
C ALA A 186 -7.84 9.61 5.01
N ASN A 187 -8.17 8.41 4.55
CA ASN A 187 -9.42 7.73 4.90
C ASN A 187 -9.24 6.41 5.69
N GLY A 188 -8.01 5.94 5.88
CA GLY A 188 -7.75 4.59 6.43
C GLY A 188 -7.51 3.57 5.32
N ALA A 189 -7.86 2.29 5.56
CA ALA A 189 -7.65 1.24 4.57
C ALA A 189 -8.50 1.48 3.31
N VAL A 190 -7.92 1.19 2.14
CA VAL A 190 -8.64 1.19 0.85
C VAL A 190 -8.22 -0.02 0.01
N THR A 191 -9.08 -0.38 -0.95
CA THR A 191 -8.77 -1.38 -1.98
C THR A 191 -8.68 -0.74 -3.36
N SER A 192 -7.98 -1.39 -4.27
CA SER A 192 -7.95 -0.99 -5.67
C SER A 192 -7.91 -2.20 -6.60
N THR A 193 -8.73 -2.13 -7.66
CA THR A 193 -8.74 -3.14 -8.73
C THR A 193 -7.56 -3.02 -9.69
N GLY A 194 -6.71 -1.99 -9.53
CA GLY A 194 -5.67 -1.66 -10.50
C GLY A 194 -6.25 -0.99 -11.76
N CYS A 195 -5.61 0.05 -12.24
CA CYS A 195 -5.90 0.64 -13.55
C CYS A 195 -5.20 -0.16 -14.66
N ILE A 196 -5.54 0.10 -15.92
CA ILE A 196 -4.96 -0.62 -17.07
C ILE A 196 -3.43 -0.56 -17.06
N GLY A 197 -2.84 0.62 -16.88
CA GLY A 197 -1.38 0.76 -16.80
C GLY A 197 -0.76 -0.02 -15.66
N ASN A 198 -1.37 0.02 -14.47
CA ASN A 198 -0.92 -0.78 -13.33
C ASN A 198 -0.90 -2.27 -13.68
N ARG A 199 -1.99 -2.83 -14.21
CA ARG A 199 -2.09 -4.24 -14.57
C ARG A 199 -1.03 -4.67 -15.58
N VAL A 200 -0.78 -3.84 -16.60
CA VAL A 200 0.24 -4.08 -17.63
C VAL A 200 1.65 -4.10 -17.02
N TYR A 201 1.96 -3.16 -16.12
CA TYR A 201 3.32 -3.00 -15.60
C TYR A 201 3.62 -3.87 -14.38
N THR A 202 2.61 -4.31 -13.63
CA THR A 202 2.81 -5.11 -12.42
C THR A 202 2.38 -6.57 -12.55
N GLY A 203 1.62 -6.91 -13.59
CA GLY A 203 1.06 -8.25 -13.77
C GLY A 203 -0.02 -8.60 -12.73
N LEU A 204 -0.76 -7.59 -12.21
CA LEU A 204 -1.92 -7.82 -11.33
C LEU A 204 -2.94 -8.71 -12.04
N GLY A 205 -3.31 -9.83 -11.43
CA GLY A 205 -4.30 -10.79 -11.95
C GLY A 205 -5.72 -10.22 -11.97
N GLU A 206 -6.58 -10.80 -12.79
CA GLU A 206 -7.99 -10.36 -12.91
C GLU A 206 -8.80 -10.60 -11.63
N ASP A 207 -8.43 -11.59 -10.84
CA ASP A 207 -9.01 -12.00 -9.57
C ASP A 207 -8.29 -11.44 -8.35
N GLU A 208 -7.34 -10.52 -8.55
CA GLU A 208 -6.54 -9.90 -7.49
C GLU A 208 -6.93 -8.43 -7.26
N LEU A 209 -6.82 -8.02 -6.01
CA LEU A 209 -6.99 -6.64 -5.56
C LEU A 209 -5.75 -6.21 -4.77
N TYR A 210 -5.39 -4.93 -4.89
CA TYR A 210 -4.58 -4.28 -3.88
C TYR A 210 -5.43 -3.94 -2.66
N VAL A 211 -4.85 -4.11 -1.48
CA VAL A 211 -5.30 -3.51 -0.23
C VAL A 211 -4.17 -2.68 0.35
N THR A 212 -4.50 -1.48 0.79
CA THR A 212 -3.55 -0.56 1.40
C THR A 212 -4.01 -0.20 2.80
N LEU A 213 -3.07 -0.24 3.76
CA LEU A 213 -3.29 0.01 5.18
C LEU A 213 -2.37 1.15 5.63
N ARG A 214 -2.81 2.00 6.55
CA ARG A 214 -1.88 2.93 7.20
C ARG A 214 -0.85 2.15 8.00
N GLY A 215 0.41 2.55 7.90
CA GLY A 215 1.48 1.95 8.72
C GLY A 215 1.20 2.04 10.21
N SER A 216 0.62 3.15 10.68
CA SER A 216 0.24 3.37 12.09
C SER A 216 -0.86 2.43 12.61
N ASP A 217 -1.63 1.80 11.72
CA ASP A 217 -2.73 0.92 12.11
C ASP A 217 -2.33 -0.56 12.09
N LEU A 218 -1.16 -0.86 11.54
CA LEU A 218 -0.74 -2.21 11.20
C LEU A 218 -0.67 -3.14 12.41
N GLU A 219 -0.12 -2.68 13.53
CA GLU A 219 0.03 -3.48 14.74
C GLU A 219 -1.33 -3.97 15.27
N ARG A 220 -2.27 -3.02 15.42
CA ARG A 220 -3.61 -3.34 15.92
C ARG A 220 -4.41 -4.22 14.96
N ILE A 221 -4.22 -4.05 13.64
CA ILE A 221 -4.83 -4.93 12.64
C ILE A 221 -4.23 -6.34 12.73
N ALA A 222 -2.91 -6.45 12.82
CA ALA A 222 -2.22 -7.73 12.94
C ALA A 222 -2.61 -8.51 14.21
N ALA A 223 -2.95 -7.82 15.28
CA ALA A 223 -3.44 -8.45 16.52
C ALA A 223 -4.80 -9.16 16.34
N GLU A 224 -5.65 -8.69 15.42
CA GLU A 224 -6.97 -9.26 15.18
C GLU A 224 -7.00 -10.40 14.15
N ILE A 225 -5.93 -10.60 13.38
CA ILE A 225 -5.90 -11.55 12.26
C ILE A 225 -6.22 -12.98 12.71
N ASP A 226 -5.60 -13.46 13.78
CA ASP A 226 -5.79 -14.84 14.25
C ASP A 226 -7.24 -15.09 14.70
N THR A 227 -7.85 -14.09 15.33
CA THR A 227 -9.27 -14.12 15.73
C THR A 227 -10.18 -14.24 14.51
N ILE A 228 -9.93 -13.44 13.47
CA ILE A 228 -10.72 -13.47 12.24
C ILE A 228 -10.54 -14.78 11.47
N LEU A 229 -9.33 -15.29 11.36
CA LEU A 229 -9.08 -16.59 10.72
C LEU A 229 -9.84 -17.72 11.42
N SER A 230 -9.81 -17.76 12.76
CA SER A 230 -10.53 -18.77 13.54
C SER A 230 -12.06 -18.62 13.38
N ALA A 231 -12.57 -17.39 13.42
CA ALA A 231 -14.00 -17.13 13.24
C ALA A 231 -14.49 -17.53 11.84
N ASN A 232 -13.73 -17.20 10.79
CA ASN A 232 -14.08 -17.59 9.42
C ASN A 232 -14.09 -19.11 9.25
N GLN A 233 -13.11 -19.82 9.81
CA GLN A 233 -13.11 -21.29 9.78
C GLN A 233 -14.35 -21.88 10.46
N ALA A 234 -14.70 -21.41 11.65
CA ALA A 234 -15.86 -21.90 12.41
C ALA A 234 -17.18 -21.61 11.66
N LEU A 235 -17.34 -20.41 11.10
CA LEU A 235 -18.53 -20.05 10.33
C LEU A 235 -18.64 -20.84 9.02
N THR A 236 -17.53 -21.09 8.35
CA THR A 236 -17.50 -21.92 7.15
C THR A 236 -18.03 -23.33 7.48
N ALA A 237 -17.50 -23.98 8.51
CA ALA A 237 -17.96 -25.31 8.95
C ALA A 237 -19.48 -25.31 9.27
N TYR A 238 -19.94 -24.32 10.05
CA TYR A 238 -21.36 -24.17 10.38
C TYR A 238 -22.26 -24.09 9.13
N HIS A 239 -21.86 -23.29 8.16
CA HIS A 239 -22.67 -23.12 6.93
C HIS A 239 -22.61 -24.35 6.03
N GLU A 240 -21.49 -25.08 5.99
CA GLU A 240 -21.37 -26.34 5.25
C GLU A 240 -22.29 -27.41 5.84
N GLU A 241 -22.27 -27.62 7.15
CA GLU A 241 -23.18 -28.53 7.85
C GLU A 241 -24.65 -28.18 7.60
N ARG A 242 -25.00 -26.90 7.71
CA ARG A 242 -26.37 -26.43 7.42
C ARG A 242 -26.78 -26.69 5.99
N ARG A 243 -25.89 -26.46 5.03
CA ARG A 243 -26.16 -26.73 3.59
C ARG A 243 -26.40 -28.19 3.34
N GLU A 244 -25.66 -29.10 3.98
CA GLU A 244 -25.85 -30.52 3.86
C GLU A 244 -27.16 -31.01 4.51
N ALA A 245 -27.50 -30.47 5.69
CA ALA A 245 -28.78 -30.79 6.35
C ALA A 245 -30.02 -30.40 5.54
N LEU A 246 -29.94 -29.30 4.77
CA LEU A 246 -31.04 -28.82 3.93
C LEU A 246 -31.16 -29.55 2.56
N ARG A 247 -30.16 -30.38 2.20
CA ARG A 247 -30.19 -31.20 0.98
C ARG A 247 -30.78 -32.59 1.20
N ARG A 248 -30.98 -32.99 2.46
CA ARG A 248 -31.64 -34.23 2.87
C ARG A 248 -33.12 -34.03 3.01
#